data_d42d8e75e25e688815edd767a5b0ba42
#
_entry.id   d42d8e75e25e688815edd767a5b0ba42
#
_cell.length_a   1.000
_cell.length_b   1.000
_cell.length_c   1.000
_cell.angle_alpha   90.00
_cell.angle_beta   90.00
_cell.angle_gamma   90.00
#
_symmetry.space_group_name_H-M   'P 1'
#
loop_
_entity.id
_entity.type
_entity.pdbx_description
1 polymer ?
#
loop_
_entity_poly.entity_id
_entity_poly.type
_entity_poly.pdbx_seq_one_letter_code
_entity_poly.pdbx_strand_id
1 'polypeptide(L)'
;MNKQVLMLARGEYESFLKLDGSTIFDNLPCQGVILADRGNAKTYPKLTDKFKVEVVRWSEEEKLKEQVVALHKEYQFTAVATLDESNVGLAAELRELLGIEGLQHEQGLWFRDKVTMKQRLKNTTVKYPQFACCTDIEQIRTMLSTFGKLVIKPKDGFGSKEVIFVSIPQELEVWIEKNQQHLGHFEAEEFIEGQLYHINAMIVNGETKLTAPAAYLPGMSNIDFTAGTPFISVIEEDTELKQRLIAFSDEVNRAFEIKNGITHLECFVSPNGELTFCEIGLRPGGGGIVWMIELQYGVNYAEAVLAIEAGCTEVLPSINEHNPAVSGLIGIRSNISGFVKECLPLGAMTDSRIKLKQSFVKPGAFKAASTHCTDFLSLFIFDSENTESFHGMWRDIQQKYQQNLSFTTI
;
A
#
# COMPACT_ATOMS: atom_id res chain seq x y z
N MET A 1 -30.78 -9.97 4.77
CA MET A 1 -30.85 -8.58 4.24
C MET A 1 -29.82 -8.43 3.16
N ASN A 2 -30.14 -7.78 2.04
CA ASN A 2 -29.10 -7.46 1.03
C ASN A 2 -28.07 -6.53 1.66
N LYS A 3 -26.79 -6.93 1.62
CA LYS A 3 -25.69 -6.12 2.11
C LYS A 3 -25.46 -4.94 1.15
N GLN A 4 -25.51 -3.73 1.69
CA GLN A 4 -25.31 -2.48 0.94
C GLN A 4 -23.96 -1.88 1.31
N VAL A 5 -23.04 -1.79 0.35
CA VAL A 5 -21.68 -1.29 0.57
C VAL A 5 -21.50 0.08 -0.07
N LEU A 6 -20.98 1.03 0.69
CA LEU A 6 -20.40 2.26 0.17
C LEU A 6 -18.90 2.05 -0.01
N MET A 7 -18.40 2.10 -1.24
CA MET A 7 -16.98 1.96 -1.54
C MET A 7 -16.37 3.31 -1.94
N LEU A 8 -15.28 3.70 -1.28
CA LEU A 8 -14.49 4.87 -1.65
C LEU A 8 -13.32 4.39 -2.50
N ALA A 9 -13.27 4.81 -3.78
CA ALA A 9 -12.30 4.32 -4.75
C ALA A 9 -11.55 5.45 -5.46
N ARG A 10 -10.22 5.45 -5.34
CA ARG A 10 -9.32 6.37 -6.07
C ARG A 10 -8.56 5.68 -7.20
N GLY A 11 -8.69 4.36 -7.32
CA GLY A 11 -8.07 3.58 -8.39
C GLY A 11 -8.86 3.62 -9.69
N GLU A 12 -8.20 3.31 -10.80
CA GLU A 12 -8.83 3.01 -12.08
C GLU A 12 -9.47 1.61 -12.07
N TYR A 13 -10.24 1.28 -13.09
CA TYR A 13 -10.94 -0.01 -13.21
C TYR A 13 -10.01 -1.22 -13.05
N GLU A 14 -8.82 -1.13 -13.60
CA GLU A 14 -7.81 -2.18 -13.57
C GLU A 14 -7.43 -2.58 -12.14
N SER A 15 -7.55 -1.66 -11.17
CA SER A 15 -7.29 -1.95 -9.75
C SER A 15 -8.32 -2.89 -9.11
N PHE A 16 -9.46 -3.10 -9.77
CA PHE A 16 -10.52 -4.02 -9.33
C PHE A 16 -10.45 -5.39 -10.01
N LEU A 17 -9.51 -5.59 -10.93
CA LEU A 17 -9.36 -6.87 -11.61
C LEU A 17 -8.57 -7.86 -10.75
N LYS A 18 -9.00 -9.12 -10.82
CA LYS A 18 -8.27 -10.27 -10.30
C LYS A 18 -7.39 -10.87 -11.39
N LEU A 19 -6.53 -11.80 -11.04
CA LEU A 19 -5.63 -12.47 -11.99
C LEU A 19 -6.36 -13.28 -13.06
N ASP A 20 -7.57 -13.76 -12.78
CA ASP A 20 -8.42 -14.48 -13.71
C ASP A 20 -9.21 -13.55 -14.66
N GLY A 21 -9.08 -12.23 -14.49
CA GLY A 21 -9.76 -11.20 -15.27
C GLY A 21 -11.19 -10.88 -14.78
N SER A 22 -11.70 -11.57 -13.77
CA SER A 22 -12.94 -11.19 -13.09
C SER A 22 -12.71 -9.97 -12.19
N THR A 23 -13.78 -9.34 -11.73
CA THR A 23 -13.67 -8.22 -10.79
C THR A 23 -13.84 -8.68 -9.35
N ILE A 24 -13.33 -7.87 -8.41
CA ILE A 24 -13.52 -8.09 -6.97
C ILE A 24 -14.99 -8.02 -6.53
N PHE A 25 -15.91 -7.61 -7.42
CA PHE A 25 -17.35 -7.48 -7.15
C PHE A 25 -18.17 -8.70 -7.59
N ASP A 26 -17.64 -9.53 -8.50
CA ASP A 26 -18.43 -10.51 -9.23
C ASP A 26 -19.01 -11.60 -8.32
N ASN A 27 -18.21 -12.11 -7.39
CA ASN A 27 -18.59 -13.21 -6.50
C ASN A 27 -19.27 -12.76 -5.20
N LEU A 28 -19.26 -11.45 -4.91
CA LEU A 28 -19.77 -10.95 -3.63
C LEU A 28 -21.31 -10.89 -3.62
N PRO A 29 -21.98 -11.39 -2.57
CA PRO A 29 -23.44 -11.32 -2.41
C PRO A 29 -23.87 -9.95 -1.84
N CYS A 30 -23.23 -8.88 -2.28
CA CYS A 30 -23.52 -7.51 -1.89
C CYS A 30 -23.73 -6.62 -3.12
N GLN A 31 -24.32 -5.46 -2.88
CA GLN A 31 -24.52 -4.41 -3.86
C GLN A 31 -24.24 -3.05 -3.21
N GLY A 32 -24.21 -1.97 -3.98
CA GLY A 32 -23.98 -0.67 -3.37
C GLY A 32 -23.57 0.44 -4.33
N VAL A 33 -22.82 1.39 -3.79
CA VAL A 33 -22.36 2.58 -4.51
C VAL A 33 -20.85 2.69 -4.40
N ILE A 34 -20.21 2.97 -5.53
CA ILE A 34 -18.77 3.30 -5.61
C ILE A 34 -18.68 4.81 -5.79
N LEU A 35 -18.01 5.48 -4.87
CA LEU A 35 -17.62 6.89 -5.01
C LEU A 35 -16.28 6.96 -5.73
N ALA A 36 -16.23 7.69 -6.84
CA ALA A 36 -14.99 7.91 -7.58
C ALA A 36 -14.93 9.33 -8.12
N ASP A 37 -13.73 9.85 -8.39
CA ASP A 37 -13.61 11.10 -9.13
C ASP A 37 -14.02 10.91 -10.60
N ARG A 38 -14.23 12.04 -11.30
CA ARG A 38 -14.70 12.03 -12.70
C ARG A 38 -13.70 11.33 -13.63
N GLY A 39 -12.41 11.38 -13.35
CA GLY A 39 -11.36 10.75 -14.17
C GLY A 39 -11.49 9.24 -14.10
N ASN A 40 -11.45 8.70 -12.91
CA ASN A 40 -11.51 7.26 -12.64
C ASN A 40 -12.87 6.67 -12.99
N ALA A 41 -13.97 7.34 -12.66
CA ALA A 41 -15.33 6.90 -12.99
C ALA A 41 -15.53 6.64 -14.49
N LYS A 42 -14.82 7.36 -15.37
CA LYS A 42 -14.86 7.14 -16.83
C LYS A 42 -14.16 5.85 -17.27
N THR A 43 -13.24 5.33 -16.47
CA THR A 43 -12.54 4.08 -16.78
C THR A 43 -13.40 2.87 -16.43
N TYR A 44 -14.42 3.04 -15.55
CA TYR A 44 -15.27 1.96 -15.13
C TYR A 44 -16.30 1.63 -16.24
N PRO A 45 -16.19 0.47 -16.90
CA PRO A 45 -17.30 -0.05 -17.67
C PRO A 45 -18.49 -0.29 -16.74
N LYS A 46 -19.65 -0.65 -17.24
CA LYS A 46 -20.72 -1.17 -16.37
C LYS A 46 -20.12 -2.29 -15.51
N LEU A 47 -19.73 -1.94 -14.29
CA LEU A 47 -19.05 -2.85 -13.39
C LEU A 47 -19.87 -4.10 -13.09
N THR A 48 -21.12 -3.94 -12.82
CA THR A 48 -22.17 -4.98 -12.73
C THR A 48 -23.48 -4.25 -12.50
N ASP A 49 -24.62 -4.92 -12.60
CA ASP A 49 -25.90 -4.33 -12.17
C ASP A 49 -25.98 -4.18 -10.63
N LYS A 50 -24.95 -4.64 -9.89
CA LYS A 50 -24.90 -4.60 -8.42
C LYS A 50 -24.35 -3.29 -7.86
N PHE A 51 -23.45 -2.62 -8.58
CA PHE A 51 -22.77 -1.41 -8.09
C PHE A 51 -23.01 -0.22 -9.00
N LYS A 52 -23.52 0.86 -8.42
CA LYS A 52 -23.67 2.15 -9.11
C LYS A 52 -22.43 3.02 -8.84
N VAL A 53 -21.99 3.76 -9.83
CA VAL A 53 -20.86 4.70 -9.69
C VAL A 53 -21.41 6.11 -9.51
N GLU A 54 -21.03 6.77 -8.44
CA GLU A 54 -21.33 8.17 -8.16
C GLU A 54 -20.06 9.01 -8.19
N VAL A 55 -20.11 10.15 -8.88
CA VAL A 55 -18.96 11.03 -9.05
C VAL A 55 -18.86 11.99 -7.89
N VAL A 56 -17.67 12.03 -7.26
CA VAL A 56 -17.34 12.93 -6.16
C VAL A 56 -16.11 13.78 -6.48
N ARG A 57 -15.89 14.81 -5.66
CA ARG A 57 -14.64 15.59 -5.62
C ARG A 57 -14.02 15.41 -4.25
N TRP A 58 -12.91 14.69 -4.19
CA TRP A 58 -12.22 14.38 -2.94
C TRP A 58 -11.76 15.64 -2.15
N SER A 59 -11.53 16.77 -2.84
CA SER A 59 -11.17 18.05 -2.21
C SER A 59 -12.35 18.80 -1.59
N GLU A 60 -13.59 18.40 -1.85
CA GLU A 60 -14.82 19.03 -1.35
C GLU A 60 -15.48 18.12 -0.30
N GLU A 61 -14.74 17.83 0.78
CA GLU A 61 -15.09 16.78 1.74
C GLU A 61 -16.44 16.97 2.39
N GLU A 62 -16.83 18.20 2.77
CA GLU A 62 -18.14 18.46 3.37
C GLU A 62 -19.30 18.15 2.39
N LYS A 63 -19.16 18.53 1.13
CA LYS A 63 -20.15 18.20 0.10
C LYS A 63 -20.22 16.71 -0.17
N LEU A 64 -19.07 16.02 -0.10
CA LEU A 64 -19.01 14.57 -0.22
C LEU A 64 -19.80 13.92 0.93
N LYS A 65 -19.60 14.37 2.17
CA LYS A 65 -20.34 13.88 3.35
C LYS A 65 -21.86 14.11 3.20
N GLU A 66 -22.28 15.30 2.74
CA GLU A 66 -23.69 15.60 2.46
C GLU A 66 -24.27 14.66 1.39
N GLN A 67 -23.53 14.42 0.28
CA GLN A 67 -23.92 13.48 -0.76
C GLN A 67 -24.05 12.05 -0.23
N VAL A 68 -23.12 11.60 0.61
CA VAL A 68 -23.14 10.27 1.23
C VAL A 68 -24.34 10.10 2.15
N VAL A 69 -24.69 11.11 2.95
CA VAL A 69 -25.90 11.09 3.80
C VAL A 69 -27.18 10.99 2.95
N ALA A 70 -27.23 11.69 1.81
CA ALA A 70 -28.37 11.60 0.88
C ALA A 70 -28.46 10.19 0.26
N LEU A 71 -27.35 9.62 -0.21
CA LEU A 71 -27.27 8.25 -0.73
C LEU A 71 -27.64 7.22 0.34
N HIS A 72 -27.21 7.41 1.58
CA HIS A 72 -27.55 6.48 2.67
C HIS A 72 -29.06 6.41 2.93
N LYS A 73 -29.79 7.50 2.77
CA LYS A 73 -31.28 7.48 2.87
C LYS A 73 -31.93 6.58 1.81
N GLU A 74 -31.33 6.51 0.62
CA GLU A 74 -31.82 5.70 -0.51
C GLU A 74 -31.36 4.24 -0.40
N TYR A 75 -30.06 4.03 -0.18
CA TYR A 75 -29.43 2.70 -0.28
C TYR A 75 -29.34 1.96 1.06
N GLN A 76 -29.45 2.64 2.21
CA GLN A 76 -29.32 2.05 3.55
C GLN A 76 -28.02 1.26 3.70
N PHE A 77 -26.87 1.92 3.49
CA PHE A 77 -25.56 1.28 3.59
C PHE A 77 -25.36 0.56 4.91
N THR A 78 -24.82 -0.65 4.85
CA THR A 78 -24.50 -1.49 6.01
C THR A 78 -22.99 -1.61 6.23
N ALA A 79 -22.18 -1.14 5.26
CA ALA A 79 -20.72 -1.16 5.32
C ALA A 79 -20.13 0.01 4.53
N VAL A 80 -18.93 0.44 4.93
CA VAL A 80 -18.07 1.40 4.19
C VAL A 80 -16.73 0.76 3.97
N ALA A 81 -16.31 0.63 2.71
CA ALA A 81 -15.06 -0.01 2.30
C ALA A 81 -14.14 0.96 1.55
N THR A 82 -12.84 0.77 1.67
CA THR A 82 -11.83 1.42 0.83
C THR A 82 -10.60 0.53 0.66
N LEU A 83 -9.93 0.67 -0.49
CA LEU A 83 -8.63 0.05 -0.76
C LEU A 83 -7.49 1.07 -0.65
N ASP A 84 -7.83 2.35 -0.47
CA ASP A 84 -6.92 3.48 -0.62
C ASP A 84 -6.49 4.02 0.74
N GLU A 85 -5.19 4.15 0.93
CA GLU A 85 -4.55 4.72 2.13
C GLU A 85 -5.16 6.08 2.51
N SER A 86 -5.30 6.97 1.52
CA SER A 86 -5.82 8.33 1.74
C SER A 86 -7.29 8.38 2.16
N ASN A 87 -8.04 7.29 1.98
CA ASN A 87 -9.45 7.23 2.31
C ASN A 87 -9.74 6.52 3.65
N VAL A 88 -8.74 5.94 4.32
CA VAL A 88 -8.94 5.20 5.58
C VAL A 88 -9.58 6.09 6.66
N GLY A 89 -9.08 7.32 6.84
CA GLY A 89 -9.65 8.29 7.77
C GLY A 89 -11.08 8.68 7.40
N LEU A 90 -11.31 9.07 6.13
CA LEU A 90 -12.63 9.44 5.64
C LEU A 90 -13.65 8.27 5.75
N ALA A 91 -13.22 7.04 5.46
CA ALA A 91 -14.09 5.87 5.62
C ALA A 91 -14.51 5.67 7.10
N ALA A 92 -13.59 5.91 8.04
CA ALA A 92 -13.87 5.86 9.47
C ALA A 92 -14.86 6.96 9.90
N GLU A 93 -14.67 8.20 9.45
CA GLU A 93 -15.61 9.31 9.70
C GLU A 93 -17.00 9.04 9.12
N LEU A 94 -17.07 8.49 7.89
CA LEU A 94 -18.35 8.16 7.28
C LEU A 94 -19.07 7.03 8.02
N ARG A 95 -18.38 6.03 8.56
CA ARG A 95 -18.99 4.99 9.41
C ARG A 95 -19.63 5.62 10.65
N GLU A 96 -18.90 6.51 11.33
CA GLU A 96 -19.39 7.22 12.51
C GLU A 96 -20.60 8.09 12.17
N LEU A 97 -20.52 8.87 11.07
CA LEU A 97 -21.61 9.74 10.60
C LEU A 97 -22.90 8.97 10.28
N LEU A 98 -22.78 7.76 9.72
CA LEU A 98 -23.90 6.93 9.29
C LEU A 98 -24.35 5.91 10.35
N GLY A 99 -23.68 5.81 11.50
CA GLY A 99 -23.94 4.81 12.53
C GLY A 99 -23.65 3.37 12.08
N ILE A 100 -22.67 3.19 11.20
CA ILE A 100 -22.23 1.89 10.67
C ILE A 100 -21.11 1.34 11.55
N GLU A 101 -21.16 0.04 11.87
CA GLU A 101 -20.11 -0.65 12.62
C GLU A 101 -18.77 -0.67 11.84
N GLY A 102 -17.66 -0.81 12.57
CA GLY A 102 -16.31 -0.89 12.04
C GLY A 102 -15.41 0.20 12.62
N LEU A 103 -14.28 0.46 11.95
CA LEU A 103 -13.31 1.47 12.38
C LEU A 103 -13.95 2.85 12.43
N GLN A 104 -13.96 3.48 13.61
CA GLN A 104 -14.48 4.81 13.85
C GLN A 104 -13.39 5.88 13.70
N HIS A 105 -13.76 7.17 13.68
CA HIS A 105 -12.86 8.28 13.37
C HIS A 105 -11.56 8.29 14.20
N GLU A 106 -11.65 8.22 15.52
CA GLU A 106 -10.46 8.20 16.39
C GLU A 106 -9.53 7.02 16.09
N GLN A 107 -10.10 5.85 15.84
CA GLN A 107 -9.34 4.67 15.48
C GLN A 107 -8.70 4.79 14.07
N GLY A 108 -9.31 5.56 13.16
CA GLY A 108 -8.73 5.85 11.84
C GLY A 108 -7.36 6.52 11.92
N LEU A 109 -7.13 7.37 12.93
CA LEU A 109 -5.84 8.02 13.18
C LEU A 109 -4.74 7.01 13.54
N TRP A 110 -5.08 5.86 14.15
CA TRP A 110 -4.11 4.82 14.50
C TRP A 110 -3.40 4.24 13.27
N PHE A 111 -4.05 4.32 12.10
CA PHE A 111 -3.53 3.79 10.84
C PHE A 111 -3.09 4.89 9.87
N ARG A 112 -3.08 6.16 10.31
CA ARG A 112 -2.70 7.28 9.47
C ARG A 112 -1.58 8.12 10.07
N ASP A 113 -1.59 8.34 11.38
CA ASP A 113 -0.60 9.18 12.08
C ASP A 113 0.53 8.32 12.67
N LYS A 114 1.73 8.43 12.12
CA LYS A 114 2.91 7.62 12.49
C LYS A 114 3.36 7.82 13.93
N VAL A 115 3.10 9.00 14.51
CA VAL A 115 3.34 9.26 15.94
C VAL A 115 2.35 8.43 16.78
N THR A 116 1.07 8.47 16.41
CA THR A 116 0.03 7.69 17.07
C THR A 116 0.29 6.18 16.94
N MET A 117 0.74 5.71 15.75
CA MET A 117 1.13 4.30 15.56
C MET A 117 2.15 3.85 16.60
N LYS A 118 3.24 4.61 16.79
CA LYS A 118 4.30 4.26 17.76
C LYS A 118 3.85 4.39 19.22
N GLN A 119 2.95 5.35 19.51
CA GLN A 119 2.34 5.47 20.84
C GLN A 119 1.51 4.24 21.22
N ARG A 120 0.80 3.63 20.25
CA ARG A 120 0.04 2.38 20.46
C ARG A 120 0.95 1.20 20.84
N LEU A 121 2.19 1.19 20.36
CA LEU A 121 3.16 0.13 20.62
C LEU A 121 3.91 0.28 21.96
N LYS A 122 3.73 1.38 22.66
CA LYS A 122 4.54 1.77 23.83
C LYS A 122 4.54 0.73 24.97
N ASN A 123 3.48 -0.04 25.13
CA ASN A 123 3.33 -1.05 26.19
C ASN A 123 3.41 -2.49 25.65
N THR A 124 4.04 -2.68 24.49
CA THR A 124 4.26 -3.98 23.86
C THR A 124 5.75 -4.32 23.83
N THR A 125 6.11 -5.50 23.36
CA THR A 125 7.49 -5.91 23.09
C THR A 125 7.98 -5.49 21.70
N VAL A 126 7.09 -4.94 20.86
CA VAL A 126 7.41 -4.48 19.51
C VAL A 126 8.38 -3.31 19.55
N LYS A 127 9.55 -3.49 18.96
CA LYS A 127 10.50 -2.39 18.78
C LYS A 127 10.04 -1.44 17.70
N TYR A 128 10.22 -0.15 17.94
CA TYR A 128 9.97 0.93 16.96
C TYR A 128 11.07 2.00 17.11
N PRO A 129 11.33 2.81 16.05
CA PRO A 129 12.35 3.86 16.10
C PRO A 129 12.08 4.87 17.20
N GLN A 130 13.13 5.37 17.86
CA GLN A 130 12.99 6.56 18.69
C GLN A 130 12.50 7.72 17.80
N PHE A 131 11.55 8.50 18.28
CA PHE A 131 10.89 9.52 17.46
C PHE A 131 10.52 10.76 18.27
N ALA A 132 10.39 11.88 17.56
CA ALA A 132 9.89 13.14 18.09
C ALA A 132 9.01 13.86 17.06
N CYS A 133 8.03 14.64 17.55
CA CYS A 133 7.34 15.63 16.73
C CYS A 133 8.31 16.73 16.32
N CYS A 134 8.29 17.16 15.07
CA CYS A 134 9.21 18.21 14.59
C CYS A 134 8.96 19.59 15.19
N THR A 135 7.92 19.77 15.98
CA THR A 135 7.71 20.96 16.82
C THR A 135 8.68 21.03 18.01
N ASP A 136 9.23 19.90 18.47
CA ASP A 136 10.25 19.84 19.54
C ASP A 136 11.66 19.81 18.92
N ILE A 137 12.11 20.98 18.48
CA ILE A 137 13.40 21.16 17.78
C ILE A 137 14.59 20.74 18.65
N GLU A 138 14.55 21.01 19.95
CA GLU A 138 15.65 20.65 20.87
C GLU A 138 15.76 19.14 21.02
N GLN A 139 14.63 18.44 21.07
CA GLN A 139 14.64 16.98 21.11
C GLN A 139 15.23 16.42 19.82
N ILE A 140 14.89 16.97 18.63
CA ILE A 140 15.42 16.50 17.34
C ILE A 140 16.93 16.73 17.26
N ARG A 141 17.43 17.90 17.71
CA ARG A 141 18.88 18.17 17.79
C ARG A 141 19.60 17.15 18.66
N THR A 142 18.99 16.83 19.81
CA THR A 142 19.50 15.81 20.72
C THR A 142 19.51 14.42 20.06
N MET A 143 18.42 14.06 19.38
CA MET A 143 18.34 12.80 18.64
C MET A 143 19.40 12.72 17.55
N LEU A 144 19.61 13.79 16.75
CA LEU A 144 20.64 13.81 15.71
C LEU A 144 22.04 13.59 16.31
N SER A 145 22.35 14.25 17.44
CA SER A 145 23.63 14.06 18.12
C SER A 145 23.81 12.64 18.69
N THR A 146 22.72 11.99 19.08
CA THR A 146 22.72 10.65 19.68
C THR A 146 22.83 9.54 18.63
N PHE A 147 22.04 9.63 17.57
CA PHE A 147 21.91 8.57 16.54
C PHE A 147 22.76 8.82 15.29
N GLY A 148 23.25 10.04 15.10
CA GLY A 148 24.10 10.43 13.95
C GLY A 148 23.34 10.56 12.63
N LYS A 149 22.16 9.96 12.49
CA LYS A 149 21.32 10.04 11.31
C LYS A 149 19.84 9.94 11.67
N LEU A 150 19.02 10.83 11.12
CA LEU A 150 17.58 10.84 11.31
C LEU A 150 16.85 10.72 9.96
N VAL A 151 15.60 10.24 10.06
CA VAL A 151 14.61 10.29 8.98
C VAL A 151 13.55 11.30 9.40
N ILE A 152 13.29 12.30 8.55
CA ILE A 152 12.19 13.24 8.75
C ILE A 152 11.12 12.96 7.68
N LYS A 153 9.88 12.78 8.10
CA LYS A 153 8.78 12.39 7.22
C LYS A 153 7.45 12.99 7.68
N PRO A 154 6.48 13.21 6.77
CA PRO A 154 5.13 13.58 7.15
C PRO A 154 4.49 12.51 8.04
N LYS A 155 3.79 12.93 9.10
CA LYS A 155 3.12 12.00 10.04
C LYS A 155 2.05 11.14 9.35
N ASP A 156 1.33 11.70 8.40
CA ASP A 156 0.23 11.07 7.66
C ASP A 156 0.57 10.78 6.18
N GLY A 157 1.86 10.93 5.79
CA GLY A 157 2.35 10.63 4.45
C GLY A 157 2.33 9.14 4.12
N PHE A 158 2.37 8.81 2.83
CA PHE A 158 2.49 7.46 2.29
C PHE A 158 3.30 7.45 0.99
N GLY A 159 3.80 6.27 0.58
CA GLY A 159 4.55 6.08 -0.65
C GLY A 159 5.88 6.83 -0.69
N SER A 160 6.51 7.04 0.45
CA SER A 160 7.82 7.69 0.63
C SER A 160 7.88 9.16 0.20
N LYS A 161 6.73 9.81 0.03
CA LYS A 161 6.68 11.21 -0.35
C LYS A 161 7.21 12.10 0.79
N GLU A 162 8.06 13.09 0.44
CA GLU A 162 8.63 14.07 1.36
C GLU A 162 9.47 13.47 2.51
N VAL A 163 9.95 12.23 2.35
CA VAL A 163 10.90 11.63 3.28
C VAL A 163 12.30 12.14 2.99
N ILE A 164 12.97 12.66 4.01
CA ILE A 164 14.36 13.12 3.93
C ILE A 164 15.23 12.47 4.98
N PHE A 165 16.51 12.43 4.70
CA PHE A 165 17.55 11.97 5.61
C PHE A 165 18.41 13.16 6.03
N VAL A 166 18.72 13.21 7.32
CA VAL A 166 19.54 14.27 7.93
C VAL A 166 20.67 13.59 8.70
N SER A 167 21.92 13.95 8.40
CA SER A 167 23.11 13.35 9.02
C SER A 167 24.02 14.38 9.70
N ILE A 168 23.85 15.65 9.38
CA ILE A 168 24.66 16.72 9.96
C ILE A 168 23.76 17.88 10.46
N PRO A 169 24.16 18.60 11.51
CA PRO A 169 23.36 19.70 12.07
C PRO A 169 22.96 20.76 11.04
N GLN A 170 23.83 21.07 10.09
CA GLN A 170 23.54 22.09 9.07
C GLN A 170 22.36 21.70 8.16
N GLU A 171 22.23 20.41 7.80
CA GLU A 171 21.09 19.91 7.01
C GLU A 171 19.78 20.07 7.81
N LEU A 172 19.83 19.76 9.12
CA LEU A 172 18.68 19.92 10.01
C LEU A 172 18.21 21.37 10.08
N GLU A 173 19.14 22.32 10.34
CA GLU A 173 18.79 23.73 10.46
C GLU A 173 18.21 24.28 9.13
N VAL A 174 18.80 23.93 7.99
CA VAL A 174 18.27 24.32 6.67
C VAL A 174 16.86 23.76 6.46
N TRP A 175 16.61 22.52 6.88
CA TRP A 175 15.29 21.92 6.77
C TRP A 175 14.27 22.60 7.69
N ILE A 176 14.65 22.89 8.96
CA ILE A 176 13.81 23.60 9.94
C ILE A 176 13.42 24.96 9.40
N GLU A 177 14.40 25.75 8.89
CA GLU A 177 14.16 27.08 8.34
C GLU A 177 13.14 27.05 7.19
N LYS A 178 13.27 26.10 6.28
CA LYS A 178 12.35 25.94 5.14
C LYS A 178 10.94 25.53 5.54
N ASN A 179 10.78 24.82 6.65
CA ASN A 179 9.52 24.20 7.05
C ASN A 179 8.90 24.79 8.33
N GLN A 180 9.37 25.98 8.79
CA GLN A 180 8.96 26.60 10.06
C GLN A 180 7.44 26.64 10.29
N GLN A 181 6.66 26.90 9.22
CA GLN A 181 5.19 26.99 9.32
C GLN A 181 4.48 25.63 9.31
N HIS A 182 5.21 24.56 9.02
CA HIS A 182 4.66 23.21 8.80
C HIS A 182 5.28 22.13 9.70
N LEU A 183 6.12 22.49 10.67
CA LEU A 183 6.81 21.54 11.56
C LEU A 183 5.84 20.53 12.20
N GLY A 184 4.64 20.98 12.55
CA GLY A 184 3.61 20.12 13.14
C GLY A 184 3.12 18.98 12.25
N HIS A 185 3.36 19.02 10.93
CA HIS A 185 3.01 17.95 10.00
C HIS A 185 4.06 16.84 9.92
N PHE A 186 5.25 17.04 10.50
CA PHE A 186 6.37 16.13 10.39
C PHE A 186 6.74 15.49 11.73
N GLU A 187 7.34 14.33 11.65
CA GLU A 187 8.07 13.68 12.73
C GLU A 187 9.50 13.40 12.29
N ALA A 188 10.39 13.27 13.26
CA ALA A 188 11.76 12.81 13.10
C ALA A 188 11.92 11.46 13.81
N GLU A 189 12.59 10.51 13.16
CA GLU A 189 12.91 9.18 13.69
C GLU A 189 14.41 8.90 13.61
N GLU A 190 14.92 8.05 14.47
CA GLU A 190 16.24 7.45 14.28
C GLU A 190 16.24 6.64 12.96
N PHE A 191 17.36 6.68 12.25
CA PHE A 191 17.53 5.86 11.05
C PHE A 191 17.78 4.40 11.43
N ILE A 192 16.91 3.50 10.99
CA ILE A 192 17.08 2.05 11.18
C ILE A 192 17.80 1.47 9.97
N GLU A 193 18.97 0.88 10.21
CA GLU A 193 19.68 0.12 9.19
C GLU A 193 19.10 -1.29 9.11
N GLY A 194 18.60 -1.67 7.92
CA GLY A 194 18.01 -2.98 7.73
C GLY A 194 17.31 -3.13 6.39
N GLN A 195 16.99 -4.37 6.07
CA GLN A 195 16.16 -4.74 4.93
C GLN A 195 14.70 -4.45 5.26
N LEU A 196 14.02 -3.71 4.39
CA LEU A 196 12.58 -3.44 4.55
C LEU A 196 11.76 -4.65 4.10
N TYR A 197 10.82 -5.05 4.94
CA TYR A 197 9.82 -6.07 4.69
C TYR A 197 8.42 -5.46 4.80
N HIS A 198 7.48 -6.05 4.09
CA HIS A 198 6.07 -5.79 4.33
C HIS A 198 5.32 -7.08 4.66
N ILE A 199 4.36 -6.99 5.54
CA ILE A 199 3.60 -8.13 6.03
C ILE A 199 2.13 -7.79 5.87
N ASN A 200 1.42 -8.56 5.05
CA ASN A 200 0.01 -8.32 4.81
C ASN A 200 -0.79 -9.41 5.52
N ALA A 201 -1.71 -9.01 6.39
CA ALA A 201 -2.51 -9.95 7.15
C ALA A 201 -4.00 -9.77 6.89
N MET A 202 -4.73 -10.88 6.78
CA MET A 202 -6.18 -10.94 6.72
C MET A 202 -6.71 -11.37 8.09
N ILE A 203 -7.48 -10.50 8.73
CA ILE A 203 -8.03 -10.72 10.07
C ILE A 203 -9.57 -10.72 9.97
N VAL A 204 -10.19 -11.76 10.52
CA VAL A 204 -11.64 -11.95 10.56
C VAL A 204 -12.05 -12.37 11.97
N ASN A 205 -12.93 -11.61 12.60
CA ASN A 205 -13.42 -11.83 13.96
C ASN A 205 -12.29 -11.96 15.01
N GLY A 206 -11.22 -11.18 14.84
CA GLY A 206 -10.06 -11.16 15.73
C GLY A 206 -9.07 -12.31 15.50
N GLU A 207 -9.30 -13.17 14.52
CA GLU A 207 -8.40 -14.26 14.15
C GLU A 207 -7.66 -13.93 12.86
N THR A 208 -6.34 -14.07 12.85
CA THR A 208 -5.53 -13.99 11.62
C THR A 208 -5.79 -15.22 10.77
N LYS A 209 -6.34 -15.03 9.57
CA LYS A 209 -6.64 -16.11 8.62
C LYS A 209 -5.51 -16.38 7.64
N LEU A 210 -4.75 -15.34 7.27
CA LEU A 210 -3.59 -15.45 6.40
C LEU A 210 -2.64 -14.30 6.73
N THR A 211 -1.35 -14.61 6.84
CA THR A 211 -0.26 -13.62 6.91
C THR A 211 0.72 -13.89 5.78
N ALA A 212 0.98 -12.89 4.96
CA ALA A 212 1.84 -12.93 3.79
C ALA A 212 3.03 -11.97 3.96
N PRO A 213 4.13 -12.39 4.60
CA PRO A 213 5.37 -11.63 4.64
C PRO A 213 6.05 -11.61 3.26
N ALA A 214 6.64 -10.47 2.91
CA ALA A 214 7.39 -10.30 1.68
C ALA A 214 8.53 -9.31 1.87
N ALA A 215 9.62 -9.52 1.16
CA ALA A 215 10.76 -8.60 1.13
C ALA A 215 10.59 -7.57 0.02
N TYR A 216 10.89 -6.30 0.31
CA TYR A 216 11.32 -5.38 -0.73
C TYR A 216 12.78 -5.66 -1.06
N LEU A 217 13.14 -5.85 -2.33
CA LEU A 217 14.51 -6.19 -2.66
C LEU A 217 15.48 -5.02 -2.48
N PRO A 218 16.79 -5.30 -2.27
CA PRO A 218 17.83 -4.31 -2.06
C PRO A 218 17.81 -3.19 -3.10
N GLY A 219 18.06 -1.97 -2.67
CA GLY A 219 17.93 -0.78 -3.48
C GLY A 219 16.54 -0.11 -3.39
N MET A 220 15.65 -0.63 -2.54
CA MET A 220 14.33 -0.06 -2.28
C MET A 220 14.30 0.84 -1.03
N SER A 221 15.40 1.50 -0.70
CA SER A 221 15.36 2.58 0.26
C SER A 221 14.70 3.82 -0.37
N ASN A 222 14.15 4.70 0.47
CA ASN A 222 13.50 5.95 -0.01
C ASN A 222 14.43 6.82 -0.88
N ILE A 223 15.75 6.68 -0.75
CA ILE A 223 16.76 7.36 -1.58
C ILE A 223 16.72 6.80 -3.02
N ASP A 224 16.46 5.52 -3.18
CA ASP A 224 16.55 4.84 -4.48
C ASP A 224 15.35 5.13 -5.38
N PHE A 225 14.22 5.62 -4.82
CA PHE A 225 13.07 6.01 -5.63
C PHE A 225 13.37 7.14 -6.60
N THR A 226 14.24 8.07 -6.23
CA THR A 226 14.67 9.17 -7.10
C THR A 226 15.61 8.74 -8.21
N ALA A 227 16.27 7.58 -8.05
CA ALA A 227 17.19 7.02 -9.03
C ALA A 227 16.50 6.23 -10.16
N GLY A 228 15.15 6.10 -10.13
CA GLY A 228 14.44 5.29 -11.12
C GLY A 228 14.61 3.77 -10.92
N THR A 229 15.03 3.35 -9.74
CA THR A 229 15.15 1.94 -9.35
C THR A 229 13.79 1.24 -9.45
N PRO A 230 13.70 0.01 -9.99
CA PRO A 230 12.44 -0.69 -10.08
C PRO A 230 11.88 -1.00 -8.68
N PHE A 231 10.55 -1.03 -8.57
CA PHE A 231 9.86 -1.51 -7.38
C PHE A 231 9.79 -3.04 -7.45
N ILE A 232 10.41 -3.75 -6.51
CA ILE A 232 10.49 -5.21 -6.54
C ILE A 232 10.07 -5.74 -5.18
N SER A 233 9.16 -6.71 -5.19
CA SER A 233 8.79 -7.43 -3.98
C SER A 233 8.65 -8.92 -4.26
N VAL A 234 9.00 -9.74 -3.27
CA VAL A 234 8.93 -11.21 -3.34
C VAL A 234 8.41 -11.76 -2.02
N ILE A 235 7.50 -12.71 -2.08
CA ILE A 235 7.00 -13.44 -0.91
C ILE A 235 8.17 -14.13 -0.20
N GLU A 236 8.23 -14.02 1.12
CA GLU A 236 9.25 -14.70 1.94
C GLU A 236 9.00 -16.20 1.92
N GLU A 237 10.07 -16.97 1.67
CA GLU A 237 10.00 -18.43 1.68
C GLU A 237 9.75 -18.95 3.11
N ASP A 238 9.37 -20.21 3.22
CA ASP A 238 9.09 -20.83 4.52
C ASP A 238 10.40 -21.06 5.31
N THR A 239 10.79 -20.04 6.06
CA THR A 239 12.03 -19.94 6.83
C THR A 239 11.73 -19.53 8.26
N GLU A 240 12.74 -19.58 9.13
CA GLU A 240 12.64 -19.05 10.49
C GLU A 240 12.29 -17.56 10.49
N LEU A 241 12.81 -16.80 9.53
CA LEU A 241 12.48 -15.37 9.40
C LEU A 241 10.99 -15.17 9.11
N LYS A 242 10.40 -15.96 8.21
CA LYS A 242 8.96 -15.90 7.91
C LYS A 242 8.12 -16.11 9.17
N GLN A 243 8.44 -17.10 9.99
CA GLN A 243 7.72 -17.35 11.24
C GLN A 243 7.84 -16.16 12.22
N ARG A 244 9.01 -15.55 12.30
CA ARG A 244 9.25 -14.38 13.15
C ARG A 244 8.48 -13.16 12.64
N LEU A 245 8.42 -12.94 11.32
CA LEU A 245 7.63 -11.87 10.71
C LEU A 245 6.13 -12.05 10.96
N ILE A 246 5.63 -13.28 10.88
CA ILE A 246 4.23 -13.62 11.23
C ILE A 246 3.94 -13.29 12.69
N ALA A 247 4.78 -13.77 13.62
CA ALA A 247 4.61 -13.50 15.04
C ALA A 247 4.67 -11.98 15.38
N PHE A 248 5.57 -11.25 14.71
CA PHE A 248 5.67 -9.80 14.82
C PHE A 248 4.39 -9.10 14.35
N SER A 249 3.85 -9.52 13.20
CA SER A 249 2.59 -9.01 12.67
C SER A 249 1.42 -9.26 13.61
N ASP A 250 1.33 -10.45 14.19
CA ASP A 250 0.28 -10.81 15.14
C ASP A 250 0.34 -9.97 16.43
N GLU A 251 1.55 -9.63 16.89
CA GLU A 251 1.72 -8.76 18.07
C GLU A 251 1.29 -7.33 17.76
N VAL A 252 1.69 -6.78 16.60
CA VAL A 252 1.27 -5.46 16.15
C VAL A 252 -0.25 -5.41 15.96
N ASN A 253 -0.84 -6.37 15.26
CA ASN A 253 -2.28 -6.42 15.01
C ASN A 253 -3.09 -6.47 16.31
N ARG A 254 -2.61 -7.19 17.33
CA ARG A 254 -3.22 -7.20 18.67
C ARG A 254 -3.11 -5.85 19.38
N ALA A 255 -1.96 -5.17 19.28
CA ALA A 255 -1.77 -3.84 19.86
C ALA A 255 -2.70 -2.79 19.24
N PHE A 256 -3.05 -2.96 17.97
CA PHE A 256 -4.00 -2.12 17.23
C PHE A 256 -5.46 -2.59 17.37
N GLU A 257 -5.72 -3.64 18.17
CA GLU A 257 -7.08 -4.16 18.46
C GLU A 257 -7.89 -4.50 17.21
N ILE A 258 -7.20 -4.98 16.13
CA ILE A 258 -7.85 -5.23 14.85
C ILE A 258 -8.72 -6.48 14.95
N LYS A 259 -10.02 -6.30 14.73
CA LYS A 259 -10.97 -7.41 14.70
C LYS A 259 -11.27 -7.89 13.29
N ASN A 260 -11.37 -6.97 12.35
CA ASN A 260 -11.71 -7.25 10.96
C ASN A 260 -10.94 -6.32 10.03
N GLY A 261 -10.40 -6.85 8.94
CA GLY A 261 -9.74 -6.07 7.91
C GLY A 261 -8.49 -6.73 7.33
N ILE A 262 -7.90 -6.02 6.39
CA ILE A 262 -6.60 -6.34 5.81
C ILE A 262 -5.60 -5.31 6.28
N THR A 263 -4.46 -5.77 6.81
CA THR A 263 -3.36 -4.88 7.20
C THR A 263 -2.19 -4.96 6.23
N HIS A 264 -1.54 -3.85 6.03
CA HIS A 264 -0.25 -3.72 5.39
C HIS A 264 0.72 -3.12 6.41
N LEU A 265 1.55 -3.97 6.99
CA LEU A 265 2.55 -3.63 8.00
C LEU A 265 3.92 -3.61 7.34
N GLU A 266 4.71 -2.57 7.62
CA GLU A 266 6.13 -2.52 7.23
C GLU A 266 7.04 -2.61 8.45
N CYS A 267 8.16 -3.33 8.31
CA CYS A 267 9.19 -3.44 9.34
C CYS A 267 10.58 -3.58 8.72
N PHE A 268 11.58 -3.17 9.47
CA PHE A 268 12.98 -3.40 9.15
C PHE A 268 13.48 -4.68 9.81
N VAL A 269 14.27 -5.45 9.06
CA VAL A 269 15.07 -6.56 9.58
C VAL A 269 16.53 -6.13 9.53
N SER A 270 17.11 -5.85 10.69
CA SER A 270 18.51 -5.43 10.80
C SER A 270 19.49 -6.57 10.52
N PRO A 271 20.79 -6.31 10.28
CA PRO A 271 21.79 -7.34 10.01
C PRO A 271 21.93 -8.39 11.13
N ASN A 272 21.62 -8.05 12.38
CA ASN A 272 21.58 -8.98 13.50
C ASN A 272 20.24 -9.71 13.64
N GLY A 273 19.32 -9.51 12.70
CA GLY A 273 18.01 -10.15 12.65
C GLY A 273 16.94 -9.49 13.53
N GLU A 274 17.18 -8.34 14.15
CA GLU A 274 16.19 -7.64 14.94
C GLU A 274 15.07 -7.06 14.05
N LEU A 275 13.80 -7.19 14.52
CA LEU A 275 12.64 -6.62 13.83
C LEU A 275 12.26 -5.28 14.45
N THR A 276 12.16 -4.23 13.63
CA THR A 276 11.77 -2.89 14.06
C THR A 276 10.59 -2.39 13.22
N PHE A 277 9.51 -1.99 13.87
CA PHE A 277 8.31 -1.44 13.25
C PHE A 277 8.63 -0.20 12.41
N CYS A 278 7.98 -0.08 11.26
CA CYS A 278 8.04 1.12 10.41
C CYS A 278 6.69 1.84 10.37
N GLU A 279 5.67 1.20 9.82
CA GLU A 279 4.30 1.72 9.75
C GLU A 279 3.28 0.60 9.54
N ILE A 280 1.99 0.88 9.77
CA ILE A 280 0.88 -0.03 9.49
C ILE A 280 -0.31 0.73 8.90
N GLY A 281 -0.89 0.21 7.81
CA GLY A 281 -2.15 0.67 7.25
C GLY A 281 -3.24 -0.39 7.36
N LEU A 282 -4.49 0.00 7.61
CA LEU A 282 -5.64 -0.92 7.56
C LEU A 282 -6.24 -0.93 6.15
N ARG A 283 -5.49 -1.49 5.24
CA ARG A 283 -5.81 -1.63 3.81
C ARG A 283 -4.85 -2.62 3.16
N PRO A 284 -5.14 -3.14 1.95
CA PRO A 284 -4.20 -3.96 1.19
C PRO A 284 -2.95 -3.18 0.76
N GLY A 285 -1.83 -3.89 0.61
CA GLY A 285 -0.62 -3.33 0.01
C GLY A 285 -0.84 -2.87 -1.43
N GLY A 286 -0.29 -1.70 -1.79
CA GLY A 286 -0.35 -1.15 -3.14
C GLY A 286 0.67 -1.73 -4.12
N GLY A 287 0.79 -1.14 -5.31
CA GLY A 287 1.87 -1.44 -6.26
C GLY A 287 1.88 -2.87 -6.82
N GLY A 288 0.74 -3.57 -6.82
CA GLY A 288 0.64 -4.94 -7.32
C GLY A 288 0.74 -6.03 -6.24
N ILE A 289 0.93 -5.66 -4.98
CA ILE A 289 1.03 -6.61 -3.85
C ILE A 289 -0.23 -7.47 -3.73
N VAL A 290 -1.42 -6.93 -4.00
CA VAL A 290 -2.68 -7.70 -4.01
C VAL A 290 -2.62 -8.88 -4.97
N TRP A 291 -2.15 -8.66 -6.20
CA TRP A 291 -2.02 -9.71 -7.22
C TRP A 291 -0.90 -10.71 -6.90
N MET A 292 0.19 -10.24 -6.29
CA MET A 292 1.27 -11.12 -5.83
C MET A 292 0.76 -12.09 -4.74
N ILE A 293 -0.03 -11.60 -3.79
CA ILE A 293 -0.64 -12.42 -2.73
C ILE A 293 -1.69 -13.37 -3.33
N GLU A 294 -2.51 -12.90 -4.28
CA GLU A 294 -3.47 -13.73 -4.99
C GLU A 294 -2.77 -14.88 -5.73
N LEU A 295 -1.65 -14.58 -6.42
CA LEU A 295 -0.85 -15.61 -7.10
C LEU A 295 -0.30 -16.65 -6.14
N GLN A 296 0.20 -16.22 -4.97
CA GLN A 296 0.81 -17.10 -3.97
C GLN A 296 -0.22 -17.94 -3.23
N TYR A 297 -1.31 -17.33 -2.80
CA TYR A 297 -2.23 -17.93 -1.83
C TYR A 297 -3.65 -18.18 -2.36
N GLY A 298 -3.96 -17.75 -3.58
CA GLY A 298 -5.27 -17.91 -4.19
C GLY A 298 -6.36 -16.95 -3.66
N VAL A 299 -6.02 -15.99 -2.83
CA VAL A 299 -6.95 -15.02 -2.24
C VAL A 299 -6.57 -13.61 -2.62
N ASN A 300 -7.49 -12.90 -3.29
CA ASN A 300 -7.32 -11.49 -3.63
C ASN A 300 -7.70 -10.61 -2.43
N TYR A 301 -6.74 -9.84 -1.90
CA TYR A 301 -6.96 -9.03 -0.70
C TYR A 301 -7.87 -7.82 -0.93
N ALA A 302 -8.05 -7.34 -2.15
CA ALA A 302 -9.03 -6.30 -2.44
C ALA A 302 -10.46 -6.86 -2.41
N GLU A 303 -10.71 -8.08 -2.93
CA GLU A 303 -11.97 -8.81 -2.77
C GLU A 303 -12.24 -9.11 -1.30
N ALA A 304 -11.19 -9.51 -0.55
CA ALA A 304 -11.31 -9.80 0.88
C ALA A 304 -11.72 -8.59 1.72
N VAL A 305 -11.24 -7.36 1.42
CA VAL A 305 -11.71 -6.15 2.09
C VAL A 305 -13.23 -6.00 1.96
N LEU A 306 -13.75 -6.13 0.74
CA LEU A 306 -15.19 -6.00 0.51
C LEU A 306 -15.98 -7.10 1.21
N ALA A 307 -15.50 -8.35 1.17
CA ALA A 307 -16.14 -9.48 1.84
C ALA A 307 -16.16 -9.31 3.36
N ILE A 308 -15.06 -8.85 3.96
CA ILE A 308 -14.96 -8.59 5.40
C ILE A 308 -15.88 -7.44 5.83
N GLU A 309 -15.82 -6.31 5.15
CA GLU A 309 -16.65 -5.14 5.47
C GLU A 309 -18.15 -5.45 5.27
N ALA A 310 -18.51 -6.19 4.23
CA ALA A 310 -19.88 -6.63 4.01
C ALA A 310 -20.32 -7.78 4.94
N GLY A 311 -19.40 -8.38 5.71
CA GLY A 311 -19.68 -9.53 6.57
C GLY A 311 -20.13 -10.76 5.78
N CYS A 312 -19.48 -11.07 4.67
CA CYS A 312 -19.75 -12.22 3.79
C CYS A 312 -18.46 -12.99 3.44
N THR A 313 -17.62 -13.22 4.42
CA THR A 313 -16.30 -13.88 4.24
C THR A 313 -16.39 -15.33 3.80
N GLU A 314 -17.54 -15.95 3.91
CA GLU A 314 -17.81 -17.33 3.46
C GLU A 314 -17.68 -17.53 1.94
N VAL A 315 -17.70 -16.43 1.17
CA VAL A 315 -17.55 -16.49 -0.30
C VAL A 315 -16.08 -16.42 -0.75
N LEU A 316 -15.16 -16.14 0.16
CA LEU A 316 -13.73 -16.08 -0.18
C LEU A 316 -13.22 -17.49 -0.55
N PRO A 317 -12.30 -17.58 -1.53
CA PRO A 317 -11.70 -18.84 -1.90
C PRO A 317 -10.88 -19.43 -0.74
N SER A 318 -10.67 -20.75 -0.79
CA SER A 318 -9.78 -21.44 0.15
C SER A 318 -8.35 -20.96 -0.02
N ILE A 319 -7.68 -20.74 1.10
CA ILE A 319 -6.29 -20.30 1.13
C ILE A 319 -5.38 -21.47 0.73
N ASN A 320 -4.50 -21.26 -0.24
CA ASN A 320 -3.45 -22.20 -0.61
C ASN A 320 -2.17 -21.88 0.17
N GLU A 321 -2.03 -22.40 1.36
CA GLU A 321 -0.86 -22.19 2.22
C GLU A 321 0.42 -22.90 1.74
N HIS A 322 0.28 -23.92 0.90
CA HIS A 322 1.36 -24.81 0.48
C HIS A 322 1.70 -24.67 -1.02
N ASN A 323 1.60 -23.46 -1.58
CA ASN A 323 2.09 -23.23 -2.93
C ASN A 323 3.62 -23.36 -2.95
N PRO A 324 4.19 -24.31 -3.72
CA PRO A 324 5.63 -24.51 -3.76
C PRO A 324 6.36 -23.39 -4.54
N ALA A 325 5.65 -22.61 -5.34
CA ALA A 325 6.22 -21.50 -6.09
C ALA A 325 6.39 -20.28 -5.17
N VAL A 326 7.34 -19.43 -5.53
CA VAL A 326 7.58 -18.12 -4.90
C VAL A 326 7.07 -17.02 -5.83
N SER A 327 6.03 -16.33 -5.40
CA SER A 327 5.44 -15.24 -6.17
C SER A 327 6.11 -13.91 -5.88
N GLY A 328 6.24 -13.09 -6.91
CA GLY A 328 6.77 -11.74 -6.75
C GLY A 328 6.35 -10.82 -7.88
N LEU A 329 6.84 -9.60 -7.78
CA LEU A 329 6.52 -8.53 -8.71
C LEU A 329 7.73 -7.66 -9.04
N ILE A 330 7.66 -7.01 -10.21
CA ILE A 330 8.52 -5.89 -10.59
C ILE A 330 7.71 -4.77 -11.23
N GLY A 331 7.76 -3.58 -10.64
CA GLY A 331 7.28 -2.33 -11.22
C GLY A 331 8.44 -1.55 -11.84
N ILE A 332 8.44 -1.39 -13.14
CA ILE A 332 9.48 -0.64 -13.86
C ILE A 332 9.21 0.85 -13.71
N ARG A 333 10.24 1.61 -13.35
CA ARG A 333 10.20 3.05 -13.09
C ARG A 333 11.21 3.80 -13.93
N SER A 334 11.11 5.12 -13.99
CA SER A 334 12.07 5.98 -14.69
C SER A 334 12.29 7.28 -13.93
N ASN A 335 13.54 7.71 -13.85
CA ASN A 335 13.94 9.04 -13.37
C ASN A 335 14.02 10.08 -14.52
N ILE A 336 13.64 9.69 -15.75
CA ILE A 336 13.65 10.54 -16.94
C ILE A 336 12.23 11.07 -17.19
N SER A 337 12.13 12.38 -17.39
CA SER A 337 10.91 13.03 -17.92
C SER A 337 11.05 13.22 -19.42
N GLY A 338 10.00 12.90 -20.17
CA GLY A 338 10.00 13.09 -21.63
C GLY A 338 8.83 12.39 -22.32
N PHE A 339 8.78 12.51 -23.64
CA PHE A 339 7.83 11.73 -24.43
C PHE A 339 8.41 10.33 -24.67
N VAL A 340 7.65 9.31 -24.35
CA VAL A 340 8.03 7.91 -24.61
C VAL A 340 8.12 7.73 -26.14
N LYS A 341 9.31 7.47 -26.66
CA LYS A 341 9.53 7.18 -28.07
C LYS A 341 9.25 5.71 -28.37
N GLU A 342 9.81 4.84 -27.52
CA GLU A 342 9.65 3.40 -27.60
C GLU A 342 9.45 2.84 -26.19
N CYS A 343 8.64 1.80 -26.06
CA CYS A 343 8.51 1.00 -24.84
C CYS A 343 8.31 -0.47 -25.23
N LEU A 344 8.71 -1.37 -24.33
CA LEU A 344 8.60 -2.81 -24.56
C LEU A 344 7.13 -3.21 -24.76
N PRO A 345 6.77 -3.79 -25.91
CA PRO A 345 5.44 -4.35 -26.10
C PRO A 345 5.21 -5.50 -25.12
N LEU A 346 4.10 -5.50 -24.39
CA LEU A 346 3.78 -6.55 -23.40
C LEU A 346 3.74 -7.96 -24.04
N GLY A 347 3.37 -8.08 -25.32
CA GLY A 347 3.40 -9.33 -26.07
C GLY A 347 4.80 -9.92 -26.30
N ALA A 348 5.88 -9.11 -26.18
CA ALA A 348 7.25 -9.59 -26.26
C ALA A 348 7.71 -10.35 -25.01
N MET A 349 6.98 -10.20 -23.91
CA MET A 349 7.20 -10.95 -22.67
C MET A 349 6.39 -12.25 -22.69
N THR A 350 6.98 -13.30 -23.24
CA THR A 350 6.31 -14.59 -23.53
C THR A 350 6.50 -15.66 -22.46
N ASP A 351 7.27 -15.39 -21.39
CA ASP A 351 7.49 -16.35 -20.31
C ASP A 351 6.17 -16.68 -19.60
N SER A 352 5.83 -17.96 -19.55
CA SER A 352 4.56 -18.48 -18.99
C SER A 352 4.43 -18.27 -17.47
N ARG A 353 5.54 -18.03 -16.79
CA ARG A 353 5.57 -17.69 -15.37
C ARG A 353 5.03 -16.30 -15.07
N ILE A 354 5.04 -15.38 -16.08
CA ILE A 354 4.44 -14.05 -15.93
C ILE A 354 2.93 -14.17 -16.04
N LYS A 355 2.22 -13.95 -14.96
CA LYS A 355 0.76 -14.08 -14.85
C LYS A 355 0.02 -12.77 -15.12
N LEU A 356 0.64 -11.63 -14.76
CA LEU A 356 0.09 -10.31 -15.05
C LEU A 356 1.15 -9.44 -15.72
N LYS A 357 0.72 -8.70 -16.75
CA LYS A 357 1.52 -7.69 -17.46
C LYS A 357 0.65 -6.46 -17.66
N GLN A 358 1.07 -5.34 -17.09
CA GLN A 358 0.39 -4.05 -17.31
C GLN A 358 1.38 -3.02 -17.83
N SER A 359 0.94 -2.15 -18.74
CA SER A 359 1.69 -0.98 -19.20
C SER A 359 0.90 0.27 -18.89
N PHE A 360 1.53 1.23 -18.24
CA PHE A 360 0.95 2.53 -17.87
C PHE A 360 1.42 3.63 -18.85
N VAL A 361 2.21 3.27 -19.85
CA VAL A 361 2.73 4.19 -20.87
C VAL A 361 2.57 3.60 -22.25
N LYS A 362 2.52 4.48 -23.24
CA LYS A 362 2.49 4.12 -24.67
C LYS A 362 3.38 5.09 -25.45
N PRO A 363 3.90 4.70 -26.61
CA PRO A 363 4.62 5.61 -27.50
C PRO A 363 3.82 6.88 -27.77
N GLY A 364 4.49 8.03 -27.72
CA GLY A 364 3.91 9.36 -27.86
C GLY A 364 3.33 9.98 -26.59
N ALA A 365 3.18 9.22 -25.48
CA ALA A 365 2.72 9.77 -24.22
C ALA A 365 3.87 10.50 -23.48
N PHE A 366 3.56 11.61 -22.84
CA PHE A 366 4.48 12.25 -21.90
C PHE A 366 4.47 11.48 -20.56
N LYS A 367 5.65 11.19 -20.03
CA LYS A 367 5.84 10.63 -18.69
C LYS A 367 6.79 11.54 -17.92
N ALA A 368 6.35 11.99 -16.76
CA ALA A 368 7.22 12.64 -15.78
C ALA A 368 8.13 11.61 -15.10
N ALA A 369 9.27 12.05 -14.61
CA ALA A 369 10.10 11.23 -13.72
C ALA A 369 9.27 10.74 -12.53
N SER A 370 9.51 9.50 -12.11
CA SER A 370 8.77 8.89 -11.00
C SER A 370 9.06 9.63 -9.69
N THR A 371 8.00 10.06 -9.01
CA THR A 371 8.04 10.75 -7.71
C THR A 371 7.40 9.95 -6.59
N HIS A 372 6.67 8.90 -6.94
CA HIS A 372 6.03 7.99 -6.00
C HIS A 372 6.50 6.55 -6.25
N CYS A 373 6.50 5.69 -5.22
CA CYS A 373 6.98 4.31 -5.33
C CYS A 373 6.23 3.48 -6.37
N THR A 374 4.97 3.82 -6.65
CA THR A 374 4.12 3.13 -7.64
C THR A 374 3.95 3.88 -8.97
N ASP A 375 4.77 4.91 -9.24
CA ASP A 375 4.78 5.60 -10.54
C ASP A 375 5.41 4.73 -11.64
N PHE A 376 4.75 3.64 -11.99
CA PHE A 376 5.27 2.66 -12.93
C PHE A 376 5.15 3.07 -14.39
N LEU A 377 6.08 2.58 -15.20
CA LEU A 377 5.96 2.46 -16.65
C LEU A 377 5.24 1.16 -17.03
N SER A 378 5.58 0.08 -16.31
CA SER A 378 4.96 -1.24 -16.45
C SER A 378 5.06 -2.03 -15.15
N LEU A 379 4.14 -2.96 -14.96
CA LEU A 379 4.10 -3.88 -13.82
C LEU A 379 4.03 -5.33 -14.34
N PHE A 380 4.81 -6.21 -13.73
CA PHE A 380 4.80 -7.64 -13.99
C PHE A 380 4.66 -8.41 -12.68
N ILE A 381 3.72 -9.36 -12.63
CA ILE A 381 3.53 -10.30 -11.53
C ILE A 381 3.87 -11.69 -12.06
N PHE A 382 4.70 -12.43 -11.35
CA PHE A 382 5.17 -13.74 -11.80
C PHE A 382 5.52 -14.67 -10.64
N ASP A 383 5.55 -15.96 -10.92
CA ASP A 383 6.02 -16.99 -10.02
C ASP A 383 7.40 -17.53 -10.43
N SER A 384 8.10 -18.15 -9.51
CA SER A 384 9.38 -18.81 -9.71
C SER A 384 9.52 -20.01 -8.77
N GLU A 385 10.48 -20.88 -9.02
CA GLU A 385 10.70 -22.06 -8.19
C GLU A 385 11.20 -21.73 -6.76
N ASN A 386 11.96 -20.65 -6.64
CA ASN A 386 12.54 -20.16 -5.39
C ASN A 386 12.99 -18.69 -5.56
N THR A 387 13.44 -18.08 -4.47
CA THR A 387 13.92 -16.68 -4.45
C THR A 387 15.12 -16.46 -5.39
N GLU A 388 16.03 -17.44 -5.56
CA GLU A 388 17.19 -17.29 -6.48
C GLU A 388 16.72 -17.21 -7.94
N SER A 389 15.81 -18.10 -8.35
CA SER A 389 15.20 -18.08 -9.68
C SER A 389 14.42 -16.79 -9.91
N PHE A 390 13.75 -16.27 -8.88
CA PHE A 390 13.07 -14.98 -8.90
C PHE A 390 14.06 -13.85 -9.20
N HIS A 391 15.24 -13.84 -8.55
CA HIS A 391 16.31 -12.86 -8.82
C HIS A 391 16.81 -12.88 -10.26
N GLY A 392 16.91 -14.04 -10.89
CA GLY A 392 17.24 -14.16 -12.31
C GLY A 392 16.16 -13.52 -13.17
N MET A 393 14.90 -13.85 -12.91
CA MET A 393 13.77 -13.46 -13.74
C MET A 393 13.50 -11.95 -13.71
N TRP A 394 13.50 -11.29 -12.55
CA TRP A 394 13.25 -9.85 -12.51
C TRP A 394 14.38 -9.04 -13.20
N ARG A 395 15.64 -9.52 -13.12
CA ARG A 395 16.77 -8.88 -13.85
C ARG A 395 16.59 -8.99 -15.36
N ASP A 396 16.15 -10.16 -15.83
CA ASP A 396 15.86 -10.37 -17.26
C ASP A 396 14.74 -9.47 -17.75
N ILE A 397 13.65 -9.33 -16.97
CA ILE A 397 12.53 -8.43 -17.26
C ILE A 397 13.04 -6.99 -17.34
N GLN A 398 13.79 -6.53 -16.34
CA GLN A 398 14.34 -5.18 -16.28
C GLN A 398 15.26 -4.90 -17.48
N GLN A 399 16.19 -5.82 -17.77
CA GLN A 399 17.13 -5.67 -18.89
C GLN A 399 16.39 -5.57 -20.23
N LYS A 400 15.45 -6.47 -20.48
CA LYS A 400 14.63 -6.44 -21.72
C LYS A 400 13.84 -5.14 -21.83
N TYR A 401 13.28 -4.66 -20.71
CA TYR A 401 12.53 -3.43 -20.72
C TYR A 401 13.42 -2.22 -21.00
N GLN A 402 14.59 -2.12 -20.36
CA GLN A 402 15.55 -1.03 -20.57
C GLN A 402 16.09 -0.97 -21.98
N GLN A 403 16.34 -2.13 -22.61
CA GLN A 403 16.80 -2.21 -24.02
C GLN A 403 15.77 -1.69 -25.02
N ASN A 404 14.49 -1.68 -24.65
CA ASN A 404 13.37 -1.29 -25.53
C ASN A 404 12.67 0.01 -25.05
N LEU A 405 13.25 0.72 -24.08
CA LEU A 405 12.73 1.99 -23.57
C LEU A 405 13.57 3.15 -24.08
N SER A 406 12.94 4.08 -24.74
CA SER A 406 13.59 5.34 -25.13
C SER A 406 12.65 6.54 -24.99
N PHE A 407 13.23 7.69 -24.64
CA PHE A 407 12.53 8.96 -24.51
C PHE A 407 13.07 9.99 -25.51
N THR A 408 12.19 10.85 -25.95
CA THR A 408 12.60 12.12 -26.57
C THR A 408 12.69 13.13 -25.43
N THR A 409 13.90 13.57 -25.12
CA THR A 409 14.11 14.65 -24.13
C THR A 409 13.61 15.99 -24.70
N ILE A 410 12.99 16.80 -23.85
CA ILE A 410 12.53 18.16 -24.18
C ILE A 410 13.71 19.12 -24.07
#